data_4091a6b00dfc98b0958c1a438f0d8637
#
_entry.id   4091a6b00dfc98b0958c1a438f0d8637
#
_cell.length_a   1.000
_cell.length_b   1.000
_cell.length_c   1.000
_cell.angle_alpha   90.00
_cell.angle_beta   90.00
_cell.angle_gamma   90.00
#
_symmetry.space_group_name_H-M   'P 1'
#
loop_
_entity.id
_entity.type
_entity.pdbx_description
1 polymer ?
#
loop_
_entity_poly.entity_id
_entity_poly.type
_entity_poly.pdbx_seq_one_letter_code
_entity_poly.pdbx_strand_id
1 'polypeptide(L)'
;MKTMQDKMLEFSITPPTEIIYDGEIHRFKNNGDDNINSWYAAYDNGKFQSGAFGCWKLDANEKFCSIEHTHLTVEQKRQYAIQLSEQKRIAELEKVKQQDYVQKQVNYRFNCATTRGINAHPYLQSKGVKAHGLRIENSLLLIPMFNTDGEIASLQTVSATGAKFFTKGGRVKGCFMPIDTPEDTLILCEGYATGASIYEATGEAVAVCFNSGNILEVAKELSAKYPNAKIIIAGDDDHKLNKNIGRVKAVEAAKHIGGTTVFPMFDISYDEDCTDFNDLQRLCGLEEVKKQIYKAIHDSDKAVNRGSFVFYDSFYKAMKYLSCEDKSDYIDAVCEYGLLQKQAKLN
;
A
#
# COMPACT_ATOMS: atom_id res chain seq x y z
N MET A 1 6.87 39.28 -9.66
CA MET A 1 7.07 37.82 -9.57
C MET A 1 6.59 37.37 -8.21
N LYS A 2 5.73 36.37 -8.11
CA LYS A 2 5.37 35.75 -6.83
C LYS A 2 6.53 34.90 -6.34
N THR A 3 6.86 35.01 -5.06
CA THR A 3 7.84 34.14 -4.40
C THR A 3 7.19 32.84 -3.94
N MET A 4 7.97 31.80 -3.61
CA MET A 4 7.45 30.58 -2.99
C MET A 4 6.82 30.88 -1.63
N GLN A 5 7.38 31.82 -0.90
CA GLN A 5 6.85 32.28 0.39
C GLN A 5 5.46 32.91 0.26
N ASP A 6 5.26 33.79 -0.75
CA ASP A 6 3.94 34.35 -1.06
C ASP A 6 2.92 33.26 -1.37
N LYS A 7 3.35 32.23 -2.13
CA LYS A 7 2.48 31.12 -2.50
C LYS A 7 2.12 30.25 -1.28
N MET A 8 3.05 29.99 -0.37
CA MET A 8 2.78 29.26 0.88
C MET A 8 1.74 29.96 1.73
N LEU A 9 1.82 31.29 1.85
CA LEU A 9 0.86 32.09 2.61
C LEU A 9 -0.57 31.99 2.06
N GLU A 10 -0.74 31.87 0.73
CA GLU A 10 -2.07 31.63 0.10
C GLU A 10 -2.74 30.35 0.59
N PHE A 11 -1.93 29.35 0.98
CA PHE A 11 -2.40 28.07 1.51
C PHE A 11 -2.34 27.98 3.04
N SER A 12 -2.26 29.13 3.73
CA SER A 12 -2.17 29.21 5.19
C SER A 12 -0.95 28.49 5.78
N ILE A 13 0.11 28.36 4.99
CA ILE A 13 1.40 27.83 5.43
C ILE A 13 2.33 28.99 5.68
N THR A 14 2.77 29.17 6.94
CA THR A 14 3.76 30.18 7.31
C THR A 14 5.13 29.72 6.82
N PRO A 15 5.74 30.44 5.84
CA PRO A 15 7.00 30.01 5.26
C PRO A 15 8.16 30.17 6.26
N PRO A 16 9.26 29.41 6.07
CA PRO A 16 10.51 29.71 6.76
C PRO A 16 11.07 31.07 6.33
N THR A 17 11.92 31.63 7.16
CA THR A 17 12.53 32.95 6.94
C THR A 17 13.29 33.02 5.61
N GLU A 18 13.94 31.91 5.23
CA GLU A 18 14.70 31.77 4.00
C GLU A 18 14.32 30.48 3.28
N ILE A 19 14.22 30.54 1.94
CA ILE A 19 14.03 29.36 1.08
C ILE A 19 15.39 28.99 0.46
N ILE A 20 15.81 27.76 0.73
CA ILE A 20 17.04 27.19 0.17
C ILE A 20 16.68 26.50 -1.16
N TYR A 21 17.36 26.90 -2.25
CA TYR A 21 17.09 26.44 -3.62
C TYR A 21 18.08 25.35 -4.06
N ASP A 22 18.24 24.29 -3.26
CA ASP A 22 19.16 23.18 -3.53
C ASP A 22 18.48 21.93 -4.10
N GLY A 23 17.14 21.96 -4.20
CA GLY A 23 16.34 20.84 -4.69
C GLY A 23 16.06 19.75 -3.67
N GLU A 24 16.55 19.90 -2.43
CA GLU A 24 16.30 18.94 -1.36
C GLU A 24 15.00 19.25 -0.60
N ILE A 25 14.53 18.26 0.14
CA ILE A 25 13.31 18.43 0.97
C ILE A 25 13.68 19.04 2.32
N HIS A 26 13.29 20.29 2.51
CA HIS A 26 13.39 21.01 3.78
C HIS A 26 12.09 20.90 4.56
N ARG A 27 12.19 20.51 5.84
CA ARG A 27 11.05 20.34 6.72
C ARG A 27 11.03 21.41 7.81
N PHE A 28 9.85 21.97 8.06
CA PHE A 28 9.68 23.05 9.03
C PHE A 28 8.35 22.96 9.77
N LYS A 29 8.21 23.75 10.82
CA LYS A 29 6.96 23.88 11.59
C LYS A 29 6.12 24.98 10.96
N ASN A 30 4.83 24.72 10.72
CA ASN A 30 3.89 25.81 10.48
C ASN A 30 3.68 26.62 11.76
N ASN A 31 3.41 27.92 11.63
CA ASN A 31 3.30 28.80 12.79
C ASN A 31 2.20 28.30 13.77
N GLY A 32 2.55 28.24 15.05
CA GLY A 32 1.66 27.77 16.12
C GLY A 32 1.61 26.25 16.29
N ASP A 33 2.41 25.47 15.55
CA ASP A 33 2.48 24.03 15.69
C ASP A 33 3.71 23.57 16.49
N ASP A 34 3.52 22.58 17.36
CA ASP A 34 4.60 22.02 18.18
C ASP A 34 5.51 21.08 17.36
N ASN A 35 4.96 20.44 16.32
CA ASN A 35 5.64 19.44 15.49
C ASN A 35 5.97 19.94 14.09
N ILE A 36 7.00 19.35 13.49
CA ILE A 36 7.34 19.54 12.08
C ILE A 36 6.24 18.86 11.24
N ASN A 37 5.47 19.66 10.51
CA ASN A 37 4.32 19.20 9.72
C ASN A 37 4.27 19.79 8.29
N SER A 38 5.25 20.62 7.95
CA SER A 38 5.34 21.24 6.63
C SER A 38 6.68 20.96 5.98
N TRP A 39 6.71 21.05 4.66
CA TRP A 39 7.90 20.80 3.85
C TRP A 39 7.90 21.64 2.58
N TYR A 40 9.07 21.85 2.02
CA TYR A 40 9.25 22.37 0.67
C TYR A 40 10.48 21.75 0.00
N ALA A 41 10.50 21.79 -1.34
CA ALA A 41 11.69 21.60 -2.16
C ALA A 41 11.70 22.68 -3.22
N ALA A 42 12.81 23.39 -3.36
CA ALA A 42 12.92 24.55 -4.24
C ALA A 42 14.15 24.48 -5.13
N TYR A 43 14.01 24.95 -6.38
CA TYR A 43 15.05 24.97 -7.40
C TYR A 43 15.16 26.36 -7.99
N ASP A 44 16.38 26.87 -8.22
CA ASP A 44 16.66 28.05 -8.99
C ASP A 44 17.34 27.65 -10.31
N ASN A 45 16.69 27.98 -11.42
CA ASN A 45 17.17 27.67 -12.76
C ASN A 45 17.84 28.90 -13.42
N GLY A 46 18.13 29.93 -12.63
CA GLY A 46 18.74 31.20 -13.13
C GLY A 46 17.80 32.09 -13.95
N LYS A 47 16.71 31.53 -14.51
CA LYS A 47 15.68 32.28 -15.27
C LYS A 47 14.35 32.33 -14.49
N PHE A 48 14.06 31.34 -13.68
CA PHE A 48 12.87 31.29 -12.84
C PHE A 48 13.11 30.33 -11.69
N GLN A 49 12.37 30.50 -10.62
CA GLN A 49 12.36 29.63 -9.46
C GLN A 49 11.16 28.68 -9.54
N SER A 50 11.37 27.42 -9.16
CA SER A 50 10.32 26.41 -9.16
C SER A 50 10.44 25.49 -7.95
N GLY A 51 9.41 24.73 -7.64
CA GLY A 51 9.44 23.79 -6.55
C GLY A 51 8.06 23.22 -6.20
N ALA A 52 7.99 22.63 -5.02
CA ALA A 52 6.76 22.17 -4.41
C ALA A 52 6.82 22.38 -2.90
N PHE A 53 5.68 22.51 -2.28
CA PHE A 53 5.55 22.61 -0.83
C PHE A 53 4.25 21.99 -0.35
N GLY A 54 4.20 21.65 0.93
CA GLY A 54 3.00 21.08 1.51
C GLY A 54 2.97 21.15 3.03
N CYS A 55 1.79 20.87 3.58
CA CYS A 55 1.56 20.73 5.02
C CYS A 55 0.62 19.56 5.25
N TRP A 56 1.06 18.55 5.99
CA TRP A 56 0.25 17.37 6.28
C TRP A 56 -0.99 17.68 7.14
N LYS A 57 -0.89 18.67 8.02
CA LYS A 57 -2.00 19.09 8.87
C LYS A 57 -3.12 19.78 8.08
N LEU A 58 -2.75 20.51 7.02
CA LEU A 58 -3.68 21.24 6.16
C LEU A 58 -4.09 20.46 4.90
N ASP A 59 -3.58 19.24 4.73
CA ASP A 59 -3.73 18.41 3.51
C ASP A 59 -3.35 19.20 2.23
N ALA A 60 -2.36 20.07 2.35
CA ALA A 60 -1.88 20.92 1.27
C ALA A 60 -0.65 20.28 0.59
N ASN A 61 -0.68 20.21 -0.74
CA ASN A 61 0.43 19.75 -1.56
C ASN A 61 0.40 20.49 -2.90
N GLU A 62 1.24 21.54 -3.02
CA GLU A 62 1.17 22.52 -4.09
C GLU A 62 2.50 22.63 -4.86
N LYS A 63 2.38 22.93 -6.14
CA LYS A 63 3.52 23.25 -7.00
C LYS A 63 3.69 24.77 -7.09
N PHE A 64 4.94 25.18 -7.16
CA PHE A 64 5.34 26.57 -7.31
C PHE A 64 6.16 26.79 -8.59
N CYS A 65 5.89 27.88 -9.28
CA CYS A 65 6.74 28.45 -10.32
C CYS A 65 6.64 29.97 -10.27
N SER A 66 7.77 30.68 -10.27
CA SER A 66 7.81 32.14 -10.18
C SER A 66 7.30 32.87 -11.45
N ILE A 67 7.14 32.13 -12.55
CA ILE A 67 6.59 32.62 -13.83
C ILE A 67 5.33 31.82 -14.14
N GLU A 68 4.26 32.51 -14.52
CA GLU A 68 3.03 31.83 -14.96
C GLU A 68 3.30 31.08 -16.28
N HIS A 69 2.84 29.84 -16.34
CA HIS A 69 3.03 28.92 -17.48
C HIS A 69 2.51 29.46 -18.79
N THR A 70 1.61 30.45 -18.74
CA THR A 70 1.01 31.15 -19.90
C THR A 70 1.99 32.08 -20.62
N HIS A 71 3.01 32.59 -19.92
CA HIS A 71 3.99 33.54 -20.46
C HIS A 71 5.28 32.92 -21.01
N LEU A 72 5.41 31.57 -20.92
CA LEU A 72 6.56 30.89 -21.50
C LEU A 72 6.36 30.64 -22.99
N THR A 73 7.39 30.96 -23.80
CA THR A 73 7.42 30.58 -25.23
C THR A 73 7.43 29.04 -25.38
N VAL A 74 7.05 28.54 -26.54
CA VAL A 74 7.06 27.09 -26.84
C VAL A 74 8.45 26.49 -26.60
N GLU A 75 9.51 27.19 -27.00
CA GLU A 75 10.89 26.74 -26.80
C GLU A 75 11.29 26.74 -25.33
N GLN A 76 10.88 27.70 -24.52
CA GLN A 76 11.10 27.74 -23.08
C GLN A 76 10.36 26.59 -22.36
N LYS A 77 9.13 26.27 -22.77
CA LYS A 77 8.37 25.13 -22.25
C LYS A 77 9.09 23.82 -22.56
N ARG A 78 9.61 23.66 -23.77
CA ARG A 78 10.38 22.48 -24.19
C ARG A 78 11.66 22.33 -23.38
N GLN A 79 12.45 23.39 -23.23
CA GLN A 79 13.68 23.38 -22.44
C GLN A 79 13.40 23.07 -20.97
N TYR A 80 12.34 23.63 -20.39
CA TYR A 80 11.90 23.34 -19.03
C TYR A 80 11.52 21.85 -18.86
N ALA A 81 10.76 21.28 -19.78
CA ALA A 81 10.38 19.88 -19.74
C ALA A 81 11.61 18.94 -19.82
N ILE A 82 12.60 19.28 -20.65
CA ILE A 82 13.87 18.52 -20.76
C ILE A 82 14.65 18.60 -19.44
N GLN A 83 14.80 19.79 -18.86
CA GLN A 83 15.49 19.97 -17.57
C GLN A 83 14.80 19.20 -16.46
N LEU A 84 13.47 19.27 -16.37
CA LEU A 84 12.70 18.54 -15.37
C LEU A 84 12.84 17.01 -15.52
N SER A 85 12.87 16.52 -16.77
CA SER A 85 13.06 15.08 -17.03
C SER A 85 14.46 14.62 -16.63
N GLU A 86 15.49 15.41 -16.89
CA GLU A 86 16.86 15.11 -16.52
C GLU A 86 17.07 15.17 -15.00
N GLN A 87 16.50 16.16 -14.33
CA GLN A 87 16.51 16.21 -12.85
C GLN A 87 15.84 14.99 -12.22
N LYS A 88 14.69 14.57 -12.74
CA LYS A 88 14.02 13.34 -12.29
C LYS A 88 14.89 12.12 -12.53
N ARG A 89 15.57 12.03 -13.67
CA ARG A 89 16.47 10.93 -14.00
C ARG A 89 17.64 10.86 -13.02
N ILE A 90 18.28 12.00 -12.74
CA ILE A 90 19.39 12.10 -11.79
C ILE A 90 18.92 11.71 -10.38
N ALA A 91 17.80 12.27 -9.92
CA ALA A 91 17.23 11.95 -8.61
C ALA A 91 16.90 10.45 -8.46
N GLU A 92 16.36 9.81 -9.50
CA GLU A 92 16.10 8.38 -9.47
C GLU A 92 17.38 7.54 -9.44
N LEU A 93 18.42 7.95 -10.19
CA LEU A 93 19.73 7.29 -10.14
C LEU A 93 20.38 7.39 -8.75
N GLU A 94 20.33 8.56 -8.12
CA GLU A 94 20.86 8.74 -6.77
C GLU A 94 20.07 7.93 -5.75
N LYS A 95 18.75 7.87 -5.91
CA LYS A 95 17.88 7.05 -5.07
C LYS A 95 18.22 5.56 -5.19
N VAL A 96 18.42 5.05 -6.41
CA VAL A 96 18.84 3.65 -6.64
C VAL A 96 20.18 3.39 -5.99
N LYS A 97 21.20 4.23 -6.18
CA LYS A 97 22.52 4.08 -5.52
C LYS A 97 22.38 4.07 -3.99
N GLN A 98 21.56 4.96 -3.43
CA GLN A 98 21.30 4.99 -2.00
C GLN A 98 20.63 3.70 -1.52
N GLN A 99 19.67 3.19 -2.28
CA GLN A 99 18.98 1.93 -1.97
C GLN A 99 19.94 0.74 -2.01
N ASP A 100 20.81 0.64 -3.02
CA ASP A 100 21.84 -0.40 -3.13
C ASP A 100 22.84 -0.38 -1.94
N TYR A 101 23.23 0.83 -1.53
CA TYR A 101 24.09 0.99 -0.37
C TYR A 101 23.39 0.52 0.92
N VAL A 102 22.14 0.95 1.13
CA VAL A 102 21.34 0.55 2.29
C VAL A 102 21.09 -0.96 2.27
N GLN A 103 20.79 -1.55 1.11
CA GLN A 103 20.59 -2.99 0.95
C GLN A 103 21.78 -3.80 1.48
N LYS A 104 22.99 -3.42 1.15
CA LYS A 104 24.21 -4.09 1.66
C LYS A 104 24.31 -3.99 3.18
N GLN A 105 24.01 -2.83 3.74
CA GLN A 105 24.06 -2.61 5.18
C GLN A 105 22.99 -3.39 5.95
N VAL A 106 21.75 -3.39 5.46
CA VAL A 106 20.65 -4.11 6.12
C VAL A 106 20.84 -5.62 6.04
N ASN A 107 21.40 -6.14 4.93
CA ASN A 107 21.75 -7.56 4.81
C ASN A 107 22.81 -7.96 5.85
N TYR A 108 23.87 -7.18 5.97
CA TYR A 108 24.89 -7.43 6.98
C TYR A 108 24.31 -7.37 8.40
N ARG A 109 23.56 -6.32 8.70
CA ARG A 109 22.91 -6.10 10.00
C ARG A 109 21.96 -7.25 10.36
N PHE A 110 21.11 -7.67 9.42
CA PHE A 110 20.17 -8.77 9.64
C PHE A 110 20.91 -10.09 9.87
N ASN A 111 21.98 -10.38 9.12
CA ASN A 111 22.75 -11.61 9.27
C ASN A 111 23.54 -11.69 10.57
N CYS A 112 23.96 -10.56 11.13
CA CYS A 112 24.63 -10.50 12.44
C CYS A 112 23.65 -10.58 13.61
N ALA A 113 22.37 -10.29 13.42
CA ALA A 113 21.36 -10.32 14.46
C ALA A 113 21.00 -11.77 14.87
N THR A 114 20.54 -11.95 16.10
CA THR A 114 20.24 -13.26 16.69
C THR A 114 18.76 -13.60 16.70
N THR A 115 18.45 -14.89 16.80
CA THR A 115 17.09 -15.40 17.09
C THR A 115 16.92 -15.83 18.55
N ARG A 116 18.02 -15.79 19.34
CA ARG A 116 17.98 -16.26 20.73
C ARG A 116 17.06 -15.39 21.58
N GLY A 117 16.07 -16.01 22.21
CA GLY A 117 15.13 -15.33 23.10
C GLY A 117 14.12 -14.40 22.40
N ILE A 118 14.03 -14.44 21.09
CA ILE A 118 13.22 -13.51 20.30
C ILE A 118 11.72 -13.55 20.68
N ASN A 119 11.17 -14.72 20.95
CA ASN A 119 9.76 -14.85 21.34
C ASN A 119 9.42 -14.23 22.72
N ALA A 120 10.44 -13.90 23.52
CA ALA A 120 10.27 -13.14 24.76
C ALA A 120 10.25 -11.61 24.54
N HIS A 121 10.35 -11.15 23.28
CA HIS A 121 10.31 -9.71 22.99
C HIS A 121 8.94 -9.12 23.37
N PRO A 122 8.88 -7.99 24.12
CA PRO A 122 7.63 -7.45 24.65
C PRO A 122 6.55 -7.19 23.60
N TYR A 123 6.93 -6.73 22.42
CA TYR A 123 5.99 -6.52 21.31
C TYR A 123 5.32 -7.83 20.88
N LEU A 124 6.07 -8.92 20.69
CA LEU A 124 5.50 -10.21 20.30
C LEU A 124 4.58 -10.76 21.39
N GLN A 125 4.99 -10.64 22.65
CA GLN A 125 4.17 -11.03 23.81
C GLN A 125 2.87 -10.21 23.88
N SER A 126 2.94 -8.88 23.70
CA SER A 126 1.76 -8.01 23.72
C SER A 126 0.79 -8.30 22.58
N LYS A 127 1.31 -8.76 21.43
CA LYS A 127 0.53 -9.13 20.25
C LYS A 127 0.09 -10.59 20.25
N GLY A 128 0.61 -11.42 21.17
CA GLY A 128 0.28 -12.84 21.28
C GLY A 128 0.69 -13.68 20.07
N VAL A 129 1.81 -13.30 19.41
CA VAL A 129 2.30 -13.97 18.19
C VAL A 129 3.76 -14.38 18.32
N LYS A 130 4.18 -15.36 17.51
CA LYS A 130 5.57 -15.83 17.45
C LYS A 130 6.41 -15.04 16.43
N ALA A 131 7.72 -15.24 16.50
CA ALA A 131 8.67 -14.68 15.56
C ALA A 131 8.85 -15.61 14.35
N HIS A 132 8.18 -15.32 13.24
CA HIS A 132 8.34 -16.04 11.98
C HIS A 132 9.36 -15.29 11.11
N GLY A 133 10.60 -15.82 11.02
CA GLY A 133 11.64 -15.23 10.18
C GLY A 133 12.24 -13.90 10.66
N LEU A 134 11.92 -13.46 11.88
CA LEU A 134 12.47 -12.25 12.48
C LEU A 134 13.84 -12.49 13.13
N ARG A 135 14.56 -11.42 13.39
CA ARG A 135 15.76 -11.41 14.23
C ARG A 135 15.71 -10.27 15.25
N ILE A 136 16.59 -10.35 16.26
CA ILE A 136 16.68 -9.35 17.33
C ILE A 136 18.09 -8.79 17.42
N GLU A 137 18.19 -7.47 17.54
CA GLU A 137 19.43 -6.73 17.74
C GLU A 137 19.17 -5.61 18.76
N ASN A 138 19.94 -5.57 19.83
CA ASN A 138 19.86 -4.51 20.86
C ASN A 138 18.42 -4.24 21.33
N SER A 139 17.64 -5.29 21.63
CA SER A 139 16.24 -5.20 22.03
C SER A 139 15.28 -4.63 20.97
N LEU A 140 15.71 -4.55 19.71
CA LEU A 140 14.83 -4.22 18.57
C LEU A 140 14.55 -5.48 17.76
N LEU A 141 13.30 -5.71 17.40
CA LEU A 141 12.97 -6.69 16.37
C LEU A 141 13.37 -6.15 15.00
N LEU A 142 13.99 -6.99 14.21
CA LEU A 142 14.29 -6.73 12.81
C LEU A 142 13.34 -7.55 11.95
N ILE A 143 12.49 -6.87 11.20
CA ILE A 143 11.56 -7.46 10.23
C ILE A 143 12.16 -7.23 8.85
N PRO A 144 12.61 -8.27 8.14
CA PRO A 144 13.22 -8.10 6.82
C PRO A 144 12.16 -7.76 5.77
N MET A 145 12.52 -6.87 4.85
CA MET A 145 11.69 -6.47 3.73
C MET A 145 12.35 -7.01 2.46
N PHE A 146 11.74 -8.04 1.87
CA PHE A 146 12.27 -8.71 0.69
C PHE A 146 11.69 -8.10 -0.59
N ASN A 147 12.52 -8.05 -1.64
CA ASN A 147 12.05 -7.87 -3.01
C ASN A 147 11.57 -9.23 -3.59
N THR A 148 11.05 -9.22 -4.81
CA THR A 148 10.57 -10.43 -5.51
C THR A 148 11.69 -11.42 -5.85
N ASP A 149 12.94 -10.97 -5.90
CA ASP A 149 14.11 -11.82 -6.15
C ASP A 149 14.57 -12.56 -4.87
N GLY A 150 13.94 -12.27 -3.72
CA GLY A 150 14.26 -12.89 -2.44
C GLY A 150 15.42 -12.23 -1.70
N GLU A 151 15.81 -11.02 -2.08
CA GLU A 151 16.85 -10.25 -1.42
C GLU A 151 16.26 -9.29 -0.39
N ILE A 152 16.93 -9.12 0.75
CA ILE A 152 16.53 -8.13 1.76
C ILE A 152 16.89 -6.73 1.24
N ALA A 153 15.88 -5.95 0.85
CA ALA A 153 16.04 -4.60 0.33
C ALA A 153 15.99 -3.51 1.42
N SER A 154 15.37 -3.82 2.56
CA SER A 154 15.23 -2.91 3.71
C SER A 154 14.93 -3.68 4.99
N LEU A 155 14.83 -2.97 6.11
CA LEU A 155 14.34 -3.50 7.39
C LEU A 155 13.30 -2.56 7.98
N GLN A 156 12.27 -3.13 8.59
CA GLN A 156 11.48 -2.45 9.61
C GLN A 156 12.00 -2.86 10.99
N THR A 157 12.27 -1.91 11.86
CA THR A 157 12.61 -2.16 13.26
C THR A 157 11.41 -1.91 14.15
N VAL A 158 11.20 -2.77 15.15
CA VAL A 158 10.12 -2.61 16.13
C VAL A 158 10.70 -2.62 17.54
N SER A 159 10.39 -1.59 18.31
CA SER A 159 10.84 -1.48 19.70
C SER A 159 9.99 -2.33 20.64
N ALA A 160 10.42 -2.47 21.88
CA ALA A 160 9.65 -3.12 22.95
C ALA A 160 8.26 -2.47 23.19
N THR A 161 8.14 -1.18 22.92
CA THR A 161 6.86 -0.42 23.04
C THR A 161 5.98 -0.51 21.79
N GLY A 162 6.44 -1.18 20.73
CA GLY A 162 5.72 -1.31 19.47
C GLY A 162 5.95 -0.18 18.46
N ALA A 163 6.84 0.79 18.75
CA ALA A 163 7.21 1.82 17.78
C ALA A 163 7.94 1.21 16.59
N LYS A 164 7.48 1.54 15.37
CA LYS A 164 7.96 0.97 14.12
C LYS A 164 8.70 2.01 13.28
N PHE A 165 9.86 1.66 12.76
CA PHE A 165 10.66 2.55 11.91
C PHE A 165 11.21 1.77 10.71
N PHE A 166 11.12 2.37 9.53
CA PHE A 166 11.82 1.87 8.35
C PHE A 166 13.28 2.35 8.32
N THR A 167 14.16 1.54 7.76
CA THR A 167 15.55 1.96 7.53
C THR A 167 15.55 3.14 6.55
N LYS A 168 16.16 4.27 6.97
CA LYS A 168 16.25 5.49 6.16
C LYS A 168 16.98 5.21 4.85
N GLY A 169 16.36 5.59 3.73
CA GLY A 169 16.91 5.37 2.38
C GLY A 169 16.74 3.94 1.84
N GLY A 170 16.17 3.02 2.62
CA GLY A 170 15.86 1.66 2.16
C GLY A 170 14.60 1.63 1.27
N ARG A 171 14.54 0.65 0.37
CA ARG A 171 13.38 0.43 -0.49
C ARG A 171 12.24 -0.18 0.32
N VAL A 172 11.05 0.43 0.24
CA VAL A 172 9.81 -0.09 0.83
C VAL A 172 8.84 -0.52 -0.26
N LYS A 173 8.73 0.27 -1.33
CA LYS A 173 7.78 0.04 -2.42
C LYS A 173 8.01 -1.32 -3.09
N GLY A 174 6.97 -2.15 -3.15
CA GLY A 174 7.01 -3.51 -3.71
C GLY A 174 7.75 -4.52 -2.84
N CYS A 175 8.23 -4.12 -1.64
CA CYS A 175 8.87 -5.06 -0.73
C CYS A 175 7.85 -5.61 0.28
N PHE A 176 8.05 -6.86 0.68
CA PHE A 176 7.17 -7.58 1.59
C PHE A 176 7.99 -8.50 2.50
N MET A 177 7.37 -8.97 3.58
CA MET A 177 7.95 -10.05 4.37
C MET A 177 7.10 -11.32 4.16
N PRO A 178 7.66 -12.39 3.61
CA PRO A 178 6.97 -13.66 3.47
C PRO A 178 6.98 -14.41 4.82
N ILE A 179 5.85 -14.98 5.18
CA ILE A 179 5.73 -16.01 6.19
C ILE A 179 5.28 -17.25 5.43
N ASP A 180 6.21 -18.18 5.23
CA ASP A 180 6.07 -19.38 4.41
C ASP A 180 5.98 -19.11 2.89
N THR A 181 5.92 -20.19 2.13
CA THR A 181 5.85 -20.18 0.66
C THR A 181 4.45 -20.61 0.22
N PRO A 182 3.77 -19.87 -0.66
CA PRO A 182 2.42 -20.22 -1.08
C PRO A 182 2.39 -21.50 -1.91
N GLU A 183 1.44 -22.38 -1.58
CA GLU A 183 1.04 -23.52 -2.41
C GLU A 183 -0.13 -23.06 -3.30
N ASP A 184 -1.36 -23.09 -2.79
CA ASP A 184 -2.58 -22.72 -3.53
C ASP A 184 -3.11 -21.32 -3.14
N THR A 185 -2.78 -20.84 -1.93
CA THR A 185 -3.31 -19.60 -1.37
C THR A 185 -2.17 -18.71 -0.86
N LEU A 186 -2.25 -17.42 -1.12
CA LEU A 186 -1.38 -16.40 -0.57
C LEU A 186 -2.23 -15.27 0.03
N ILE A 187 -1.97 -14.96 1.30
CA ILE A 187 -2.70 -13.92 2.01
C ILE A 187 -1.80 -12.69 2.17
N LEU A 188 -2.26 -11.53 1.72
CA LEU A 188 -1.57 -10.26 1.89
C LEU A 188 -2.21 -9.50 3.06
N CYS A 189 -1.39 -8.90 3.91
CA CYS A 189 -1.86 -8.04 5.01
C CYS A 189 -0.94 -6.85 5.22
N GLU A 190 -1.39 -5.87 6.02
CA GLU A 190 -0.58 -4.67 6.27
C GLU A 190 0.53 -4.93 7.28
N GLY A 191 0.20 -5.40 8.46
CA GLY A 191 1.11 -5.48 9.61
C GLY A 191 1.66 -6.87 9.91
N TYR A 192 2.86 -6.93 10.52
CA TYR A 192 3.47 -8.21 10.91
C TYR A 192 2.60 -9.00 11.88
N ALA A 193 2.06 -8.36 12.93
CA ALA A 193 1.23 -9.05 13.93
C ALA A 193 -0.01 -9.66 13.29
N THR A 194 -0.68 -8.92 12.41
CA THR A 194 -1.82 -9.39 11.60
C THR A 194 -1.44 -10.61 10.77
N GLY A 195 -0.29 -10.53 10.07
CA GLY A 195 0.20 -11.65 9.24
C GLY A 195 0.55 -12.89 10.05
N ALA A 196 1.23 -12.72 11.19
CA ALA A 196 1.57 -13.82 12.09
C ALA A 196 0.31 -14.48 12.67
N SER A 197 -0.71 -13.70 13.06
CA SER A 197 -2.01 -14.20 13.53
C SER A 197 -2.71 -15.07 12.47
N ILE A 198 -2.73 -14.61 11.25
CA ILE A 198 -3.33 -15.33 10.12
C ILE A 198 -2.58 -16.64 9.86
N TYR A 199 -1.25 -16.58 9.78
CA TYR A 199 -0.42 -17.78 9.58
C TYR A 199 -0.59 -18.81 10.71
N GLU A 200 -0.54 -18.36 11.97
CA GLU A 200 -0.69 -19.23 13.12
C GLU A 200 -2.09 -19.87 13.23
N ALA A 201 -3.11 -19.17 12.71
CA ALA A 201 -4.48 -19.68 12.66
C ALA A 201 -4.70 -20.69 11.53
N THR A 202 -4.11 -20.45 10.34
CA THR A 202 -4.50 -21.15 9.12
C THR A 202 -3.43 -22.08 8.57
N GLY A 203 -2.15 -21.77 8.79
CA GLY A 203 -1.02 -22.38 8.07
C GLY A 203 -0.83 -21.89 6.64
N GLU A 204 -1.71 -21.01 6.14
CA GLU A 204 -1.59 -20.46 4.79
C GLU A 204 -0.44 -19.45 4.71
N ALA A 205 0.26 -19.40 3.57
CA ALA A 205 1.34 -18.46 3.35
C ALA A 205 0.85 -17.01 3.40
N VAL A 206 1.65 -16.14 4.04
CA VAL A 206 1.32 -14.72 4.21
C VAL A 206 2.44 -13.83 3.67
N ALA A 207 2.08 -12.74 3.02
CA ALA A 207 2.96 -11.63 2.66
C ALA A 207 2.58 -10.36 3.41
N VAL A 208 3.44 -9.90 4.32
CA VAL A 208 3.25 -8.65 5.06
C VAL A 208 3.72 -7.48 4.21
N CYS A 209 2.83 -6.53 3.93
CA CYS A 209 3.07 -5.39 3.02
C CYS A 209 3.57 -4.12 3.72
N PHE A 210 3.59 -4.09 5.06
CA PHE A 210 4.07 -3.03 5.96
C PHE A 210 3.22 -1.77 6.05
N ASN A 211 2.49 -1.39 5.03
CA ASN A 211 1.54 -0.27 5.04
C ASN A 211 0.50 -0.43 3.91
N SER A 212 -0.66 0.20 4.07
CA SER A 212 -1.77 0.13 3.11
C SER A 212 -1.41 0.65 1.71
N GLY A 213 -0.54 1.65 1.61
CA GLY A 213 -0.08 2.20 0.33
C GLY A 213 0.81 1.25 -0.48
N ASN A 214 1.40 0.25 0.16
CA ASN A 214 2.27 -0.74 -0.49
C ASN A 214 1.53 -2.01 -0.93
N ILE A 215 0.32 -2.27 -0.43
CA ILE A 215 -0.46 -3.49 -0.72
C ILE A 215 -0.63 -3.69 -2.23
N LEU A 216 -1.02 -2.65 -2.97
CA LEU A 216 -1.23 -2.75 -4.42
C LEU A 216 0.05 -3.14 -5.18
N GLU A 217 1.19 -2.55 -4.84
CA GLU A 217 2.45 -2.86 -5.52
C GLU A 217 2.93 -4.28 -5.21
N VAL A 218 2.83 -4.70 -3.93
CA VAL A 218 3.14 -6.09 -3.53
C VAL A 218 2.18 -7.07 -4.19
N ALA A 219 0.89 -6.76 -4.25
CA ALA A 219 -0.11 -7.61 -4.91
C ALA A 219 0.19 -7.83 -6.39
N LYS A 220 0.59 -6.78 -7.13
CA LYS A 220 1.00 -6.88 -8.54
C LYS A 220 2.22 -7.79 -8.72
N GLU A 221 3.25 -7.56 -7.91
CA GLU A 221 4.49 -8.32 -7.97
C GLU A 221 4.24 -9.82 -7.66
N LEU A 222 3.46 -10.10 -6.61
CA LEU A 222 3.20 -11.46 -6.17
C LEU A 222 2.19 -12.20 -7.05
N SER A 223 1.21 -11.51 -7.64
CA SER A 223 0.31 -12.14 -8.62
C SER A 223 1.05 -12.54 -9.90
N ALA A 224 2.04 -11.77 -10.33
CA ALA A 224 2.90 -12.15 -11.45
C ALA A 224 3.84 -13.31 -11.10
N LYS A 225 4.37 -13.35 -9.87
CA LYS A 225 5.27 -14.39 -9.39
C LYS A 225 4.56 -15.73 -9.13
N TYR A 226 3.33 -15.69 -8.63
CA TYR A 226 2.51 -16.86 -8.28
C TYR A 226 1.17 -16.84 -9.03
N PRO A 227 1.18 -17.01 -10.37
CA PRO A 227 -0.01 -16.84 -11.21
C PRO A 227 -1.13 -17.85 -10.93
N ASN A 228 -0.81 -18.98 -10.29
CA ASN A 228 -1.77 -20.03 -9.95
C ASN A 228 -2.28 -19.91 -8.50
N ALA A 229 -1.67 -19.08 -7.67
CA ALA A 229 -2.10 -18.91 -6.28
C ALA A 229 -3.30 -17.97 -6.19
N LYS A 230 -4.28 -18.34 -5.37
CA LYS A 230 -5.36 -17.44 -4.98
C LYS A 230 -4.80 -16.37 -4.06
N ILE A 231 -4.96 -15.10 -4.44
CA ILE A 231 -4.52 -14.00 -3.60
C ILE A 231 -5.70 -13.41 -2.85
N ILE A 232 -5.59 -13.42 -1.52
CA ILE A 232 -6.57 -12.84 -0.61
C ILE A 232 -5.91 -11.68 0.12
N ILE A 233 -6.56 -10.53 0.15
CA ILE A 233 -6.08 -9.35 0.85
C ILE A 233 -6.85 -9.23 2.17
N ALA A 234 -6.19 -9.52 3.27
CA ALA A 234 -6.67 -9.32 4.63
C ALA A 234 -6.40 -7.86 5.03
N GLY A 235 -7.41 -7.01 4.82
CA GLY A 235 -7.34 -5.59 5.08
C GLY A 235 -7.68 -5.24 6.53
N ASP A 236 -7.11 -4.13 7.01
CA ASP A 236 -7.52 -3.51 8.26
C ASP A 236 -8.83 -2.75 8.06
N ASP A 237 -9.69 -2.71 9.07
CA ASP A 237 -11.00 -2.07 9.03
C ASP A 237 -11.07 -0.88 10.01
N ASP A 238 -10.41 0.22 9.66
CA ASP A 238 -10.35 1.46 10.43
C ASP A 238 -11.67 2.24 10.39
N HIS A 239 -12.76 1.61 10.83
CA HIS A 239 -14.13 2.11 10.70
C HIS A 239 -14.41 3.43 11.45
N LYS A 240 -13.57 3.83 12.39
CA LYS A 240 -13.68 5.12 13.10
C LYS A 240 -13.17 6.32 12.29
N LEU A 241 -12.34 6.09 11.30
CA LEU A 241 -11.81 7.16 10.47
C LEU A 241 -12.86 7.59 9.43
N ASN A 242 -13.01 8.89 9.21
CA ASN A 242 -13.89 9.45 8.17
C ASN A 242 -13.64 8.83 6.77
N LYS A 243 -12.42 8.34 6.53
CA LYS A 243 -12.05 7.54 5.36
C LYS A 243 -11.31 6.31 5.86
N ASN A 244 -11.92 5.15 5.70
CA ASN A 244 -11.28 3.86 5.99
C ASN A 244 -10.26 3.55 4.87
N ILE A 245 -9.06 4.13 4.99
CA ILE A 245 -8.01 4.07 3.95
C ILE A 245 -7.51 2.63 3.78
N GLY A 246 -7.33 1.87 4.85
CA GLY A 246 -6.92 0.47 4.81
C GLY A 246 -7.89 -0.36 3.96
N ARG A 247 -9.19 -0.26 4.25
CA ARG A 247 -10.24 -0.96 3.49
C ARG A 247 -10.27 -0.55 2.02
N VAL A 248 -10.22 0.75 1.71
CA VAL A 248 -10.22 1.26 0.33
C VAL A 248 -9.02 0.71 -0.46
N LYS A 249 -7.82 0.73 0.13
CA LYS A 249 -6.59 0.25 -0.52
C LYS A 249 -6.58 -1.26 -0.72
N ALA A 250 -7.10 -2.02 0.23
CA ALA A 250 -7.24 -3.47 0.11
C ALA A 250 -8.20 -3.82 -1.05
N VAL A 251 -9.37 -3.18 -1.13
CA VAL A 251 -10.35 -3.40 -2.22
C VAL A 251 -9.78 -2.97 -3.58
N GLU A 252 -9.09 -1.82 -3.65
CA GLU A 252 -8.42 -1.36 -4.88
C GLU A 252 -7.40 -2.38 -5.38
N ALA A 253 -6.57 -2.88 -4.49
CA ALA A 253 -5.54 -3.86 -4.81
C ALA A 253 -6.15 -5.21 -5.26
N ALA A 254 -7.12 -5.75 -4.53
CA ALA A 254 -7.81 -6.99 -4.90
C ALA A 254 -8.48 -6.88 -6.27
N LYS A 255 -9.20 -5.78 -6.53
CA LYS A 255 -9.83 -5.53 -7.84
C LYS A 255 -8.82 -5.48 -8.97
N HIS A 256 -7.63 -4.93 -8.73
CA HIS A 256 -6.60 -4.80 -9.75
C HIS A 256 -6.01 -6.15 -10.20
N ILE A 257 -5.87 -7.11 -9.28
CA ILE A 257 -5.27 -8.42 -9.53
C ILE A 257 -6.30 -9.55 -9.72
N GLY A 258 -7.60 -9.23 -9.67
CA GLY A 258 -8.65 -10.25 -9.67
C GLY A 258 -8.72 -11.11 -8.40
N GLY A 259 -8.17 -10.60 -7.30
CA GLY A 259 -8.16 -11.27 -6.00
C GLY A 259 -9.41 -10.97 -5.16
N THR A 260 -9.42 -11.49 -3.92
CA THR A 260 -10.51 -11.33 -2.96
C THR A 260 -10.05 -10.55 -1.74
N THR A 261 -10.96 -9.86 -1.05
CA THR A 261 -10.68 -9.20 0.23
C THR A 261 -11.38 -9.90 1.37
N VAL A 262 -10.76 -9.85 2.55
CA VAL A 262 -11.38 -10.22 3.81
C VAL A 262 -11.06 -9.15 4.87
N PHE A 263 -12.02 -8.85 5.71
CA PHE A 263 -11.88 -7.90 6.82
C PHE A 263 -12.32 -8.57 8.11
N PRO A 264 -11.67 -8.27 9.25
CA PRO A 264 -12.07 -8.87 10.51
C PRO A 264 -13.48 -8.44 10.88
N MET A 265 -14.31 -9.40 11.28
CA MET A 265 -15.65 -9.15 11.77
C MET A 265 -15.67 -9.41 13.28
N PHE A 266 -16.01 -8.36 14.01
CA PHE A 266 -16.16 -8.42 15.47
C PHE A 266 -17.65 -8.51 15.84
N ASP A 267 -17.95 -9.20 16.95
CA ASP A 267 -19.30 -9.19 17.50
C ASP A 267 -19.60 -7.82 18.14
N ILE A 268 -20.86 -7.37 18.12
CA ILE A 268 -21.30 -6.01 18.48
C ILE A 268 -20.91 -5.57 19.92
N SER A 269 -20.49 -6.54 20.76
CA SER A 269 -20.09 -6.33 22.16
C SER A 269 -18.62 -5.94 22.36
N TYR A 270 -17.79 -5.90 21.31
CA TYR A 270 -16.34 -5.69 21.44
C TYR A 270 -15.92 -4.24 21.29
N ASP A 271 -14.75 -3.93 21.84
CA ASP A 271 -14.17 -2.58 21.91
C ASP A 271 -14.03 -1.97 20.51
N GLU A 272 -14.48 -0.73 20.38
CA GLU A 272 -14.49 0.02 19.14
C GLU A 272 -13.09 0.29 18.53
N ASP A 273 -11.98 -0.05 19.21
CA ASP A 273 -10.61 0.15 18.76
C ASP A 273 -9.99 -1.04 18.00
N CYS A 274 -10.77 -2.12 17.81
CA CYS A 274 -10.30 -3.31 17.13
C CYS A 274 -10.46 -3.19 15.62
N THR A 275 -9.37 -3.33 14.85
CA THR A 275 -9.35 -3.06 13.42
C THR A 275 -8.72 -4.15 12.57
N ASP A 276 -7.93 -5.07 13.16
CA ASP A 276 -7.17 -6.06 12.41
C ASP A 276 -7.36 -7.51 12.91
N PHE A 277 -6.83 -8.50 12.17
CA PHE A 277 -6.93 -9.91 12.53
C PHE A 277 -6.08 -10.28 13.76
N ASN A 278 -5.10 -9.48 14.18
CA ASN A 278 -4.41 -9.67 15.43
C ASN A 278 -5.30 -9.26 16.62
N ASP A 279 -6.08 -8.20 16.48
CA ASP A 279 -7.08 -7.84 17.47
C ASP A 279 -8.17 -8.93 17.58
N LEU A 280 -8.62 -9.47 16.43
CA LEU A 280 -9.56 -10.59 16.40
C LEU A 280 -8.99 -11.83 17.12
N GLN A 281 -7.71 -12.18 16.89
CA GLN A 281 -7.04 -13.26 17.61
C GLN A 281 -7.04 -13.02 19.12
N ARG A 282 -6.69 -11.82 19.54
CA ARG A 282 -6.58 -11.48 20.97
C ARG A 282 -7.93 -11.54 21.71
N LEU A 283 -9.01 -11.24 21.02
CA LEU A 283 -10.36 -11.22 21.58
C LEU A 283 -11.07 -12.57 21.46
N CYS A 284 -10.99 -13.20 20.30
CA CYS A 284 -11.80 -14.36 19.93
C CYS A 284 -10.97 -15.64 19.73
N GLY A 285 -9.63 -15.54 19.75
CA GLY A 285 -8.73 -16.68 19.54
C GLY A 285 -8.47 -17.01 18.07
N LEU A 286 -7.50 -17.91 17.85
CA LEU A 286 -7.05 -18.33 16.50
C LEU A 286 -8.16 -19.04 15.70
N GLU A 287 -9.06 -19.77 16.35
CA GLU A 287 -10.15 -20.49 15.66
C GLU A 287 -11.13 -19.54 14.94
N GLU A 288 -11.42 -18.38 15.52
CA GLU A 288 -12.27 -17.40 14.84
C GLU A 288 -11.56 -16.73 13.67
N VAL A 289 -10.26 -16.41 13.80
CA VAL A 289 -9.43 -15.96 12.68
C VAL A 289 -9.46 -16.98 11.54
N LYS A 290 -9.20 -18.25 11.86
CA LYS A 290 -9.23 -19.37 10.93
C LYS A 290 -10.56 -19.46 10.18
N LYS A 291 -11.66 -19.43 10.91
CA LYS A 291 -13.02 -19.52 10.36
C LYS A 291 -13.29 -18.38 9.35
N GLN A 292 -12.95 -17.14 9.67
CA GLN A 292 -13.19 -16.00 8.81
C GLN A 292 -12.30 -16.04 7.56
N ILE A 293 -11.04 -16.40 7.69
CA ILE A 293 -10.11 -16.55 6.56
C ILE A 293 -10.56 -17.67 5.62
N TYR A 294 -10.85 -18.88 6.16
CA TYR A 294 -11.29 -19.99 5.30
C TYR A 294 -12.65 -19.74 4.65
N LYS A 295 -13.54 -19.00 5.30
CA LYS A 295 -14.77 -18.55 4.65
C LYS A 295 -14.47 -17.70 3.41
N ALA A 296 -13.52 -16.77 3.50
CA ALA A 296 -13.13 -15.95 2.35
C ALA A 296 -12.47 -16.76 1.23
N ILE A 297 -11.63 -17.76 1.58
CA ILE A 297 -11.03 -18.71 0.62
C ILE A 297 -12.13 -19.48 -0.12
N HIS A 298 -13.08 -20.07 0.59
CA HIS A 298 -14.19 -20.82 0.00
C HIS A 298 -15.14 -19.96 -0.81
N ASP A 299 -15.40 -18.72 -0.38
CA ASP A 299 -16.27 -17.81 -1.12
C ASP A 299 -15.60 -17.34 -2.41
N SER A 300 -14.26 -17.25 -2.45
CA SER A 300 -13.51 -16.99 -3.69
C SER A 300 -13.63 -18.16 -4.68
N ASP A 301 -13.60 -19.42 -4.22
CA ASP A 301 -13.82 -20.60 -5.07
C ASP A 301 -15.21 -20.63 -5.69
N LYS A 302 -16.22 -20.24 -4.93
CA LYS A 302 -17.60 -20.13 -5.43
C LYS A 302 -17.76 -18.98 -6.43
N ALA A 303 -16.98 -17.91 -6.30
CA ALA A 303 -17.01 -16.80 -7.24
C ALA A 303 -16.44 -17.19 -8.61
N VAL A 304 -15.42 -18.06 -8.64
CA VAL A 304 -14.85 -18.63 -9.88
C VAL A 304 -15.79 -19.67 -10.50
N ASN A 305 -16.54 -20.41 -9.68
CA ASN A 305 -17.48 -21.46 -10.08
C ASN A 305 -18.96 -21.02 -10.01
N ARG A 306 -19.26 -19.72 -10.09
CA ARG A 306 -20.66 -19.28 -10.08
C ARG A 306 -21.37 -19.78 -11.32
N GLY A 307 -22.30 -20.72 -11.15
CA GLY A 307 -23.34 -21.00 -12.13
C GLY A 307 -24.37 -19.85 -12.24
N SER A 308 -23.96 -18.60 -11.89
CA SER A 308 -24.74 -17.39 -11.96
C SER A 308 -23.87 -16.17 -12.24
N PHE A 309 -24.38 -15.20 -12.93
CA PHE A 309 -23.76 -13.90 -13.18
C PHE A 309 -24.72 -12.75 -12.80
N VAL A 310 -24.17 -11.53 -12.65
CA VAL A 310 -24.97 -10.35 -12.31
C VAL A 310 -25.67 -9.84 -13.57
N PHE A 311 -27.00 -9.86 -13.56
CA PHE A 311 -27.83 -9.31 -14.63
C PHE A 311 -28.01 -7.80 -14.40
N TYR A 312 -27.31 -6.97 -15.16
CA TYR A 312 -27.37 -5.50 -15.01
C TYR A 312 -28.68 -4.94 -15.61
N ASP A 313 -29.19 -3.87 -15.02
CA ASP A 313 -30.34 -3.11 -15.52
C ASP A 313 -30.18 -2.67 -16.99
N SER A 314 -28.98 -2.43 -17.46
CA SER A 314 -28.63 -2.17 -18.86
C SER A 314 -29.01 -3.32 -19.79
N PHE A 315 -28.88 -4.57 -19.37
CA PHE A 315 -29.28 -5.75 -20.15
C PHE A 315 -30.81 -5.82 -20.26
N TYR A 316 -31.50 -5.58 -19.15
CA TYR A 316 -32.96 -5.54 -19.17
C TYR A 316 -33.50 -4.43 -20.06
N LYS A 317 -32.91 -3.24 -20.01
CA LYS A 317 -33.30 -2.11 -20.87
C LYS A 317 -33.05 -2.39 -22.35
N ALA A 318 -31.93 -3.04 -22.69
CA ALA A 318 -31.66 -3.45 -24.08
C ALA A 318 -32.73 -4.43 -24.61
N MET A 319 -33.13 -5.43 -23.82
CA MET A 319 -34.15 -6.41 -24.21
C MET A 319 -35.54 -5.81 -24.45
N LYS A 320 -35.85 -4.68 -23.83
CA LYS A 320 -37.19 -4.09 -23.90
C LYS A 320 -37.63 -3.75 -25.34
N TYR A 321 -36.68 -3.51 -26.22
CA TYR A 321 -36.88 -3.08 -27.61
C TYR A 321 -36.69 -4.20 -28.64
N LEU A 322 -36.39 -5.43 -28.20
CA LEU A 322 -36.20 -6.58 -29.08
C LEU A 322 -37.48 -7.34 -29.32
N SER A 323 -37.59 -8.04 -30.46
CA SER A 323 -38.65 -9.02 -30.74
C SER A 323 -38.57 -10.21 -29.76
N CYS A 324 -39.59 -11.06 -29.71
CA CYS A 324 -39.57 -12.26 -28.85
C CYS A 324 -38.44 -13.25 -29.23
N GLU A 325 -38.13 -13.34 -30.51
CA GLU A 325 -37.11 -14.22 -31.05
C GLU A 325 -35.70 -13.68 -30.72
N ASP A 326 -35.46 -12.38 -30.99
CA ASP A 326 -34.20 -11.70 -30.68
C ASP A 326 -33.93 -11.64 -29.16
N LYS A 327 -34.98 -11.61 -28.32
CA LYS A 327 -34.82 -11.66 -26.85
C LYS A 327 -34.22 -12.99 -26.38
N SER A 328 -34.64 -14.10 -26.99
CA SER A 328 -34.09 -15.42 -26.64
C SER A 328 -32.62 -15.47 -26.97
N ASP A 329 -32.24 -15.09 -28.16
CA ASP A 329 -30.85 -15.08 -28.63
C ASP A 329 -29.99 -14.14 -27.81
N TYR A 330 -30.50 -12.97 -27.41
CA TYR A 330 -29.81 -12.02 -26.56
C TYR A 330 -29.59 -12.55 -25.14
N ILE A 331 -30.62 -13.23 -24.56
CA ILE A 331 -30.51 -13.86 -23.23
C ILE A 331 -29.46 -14.97 -23.28
N ASP A 332 -29.49 -15.82 -24.31
CA ASP A 332 -28.51 -16.91 -24.47
C ASP A 332 -27.11 -16.37 -24.62
N ALA A 333 -26.90 -15.31 -25.43
CA ALA A 333 -25.61 -14.64 -25.60
C ALA A 333 -25.09 -14.01 -24.29
N VAL A 334 -25.97 -13.36 -23.51
CA VAL A 334 -25.63 -12.75 -22.21
C VAL A 334 -25.29 -13.85 -21.18
N CYS A 335 -26.02 -14.96 -21.18
CA CYS A 335 -25.75 -16.12 -20.32
C CYS A 335 -24.43 -16.79 -20.68
N GLU A 336 -24.16 -17.02 -21.98
CA GLU A 336 -22.88 -17.58 -22.43
C GLU A 336 -21.70 -16.69 -22.07
N TYR A 337 -21.82 -15.38 -22.25
CA TYR A 337 -20.78 -14.45 -21.85
C TYR A 337 -20.57 -14.42 -20.33
N GLY A 338 -21.66 -14.34 -19.56
CA GLY A 338 -21.63 -14.24 -18.09
C GLY A 338 -21.18 -15.53 -17.41
N LEU A 339 -21.58 -16.69 -17.91
CA LEU A 339 -21.28 -17.99 -17.30
C LEU A 339 -19.98 -18.63 -17.86
N LEU A 340 -19.72 -18.47 -19.16
CA LEU A 340 -18.64 -19.17 -19.86
C LEU A 340 -17.52 -18.24 -20.31
N GLN A 341 -17.68 -16.93 -20.14
CA GLN A 341 -16.76 -15.88 -20.62
C GLN A 341 -16.46 -16.00 -22.14
N LYS A 342 -17.38 -16.59 -22.88
CA LYS A 342 -17.27 -16.70 -24.33
C LYS A 342 -17.81 -15.44 -24.97
N GLN A 343 -17.06 -14.89 -25.91
CA GLN A 343 -17.53 -13.76 -26.72
C GLN A 343 -18.65 -14.25 -27.64
N ALA A 344 -19.88 -13.79 -27.41
CA ALA A 344 -21.02 -14.15 -28.25
C ALA A 344 -20.83 -13.58 -29.67
N LYS A 345 -21.00 -14.41 -30.68
CA LYS A 345 -21.19 -13.94 -32.05
C LYS A 345 -22.69 -13.60 -32.21
N LEU A 346 -23.03 -12.34 -32.02
CA LEU A 346 -24.34 -11.83 -32.45
C LEU A 346 -24.30 -11.69 -33.98
N ASN A 347 -25.23 -12.37 -34.65
CA ASN A 347 -25.45 -12.23 -36.09
C ASN A 347 -26.10 -10.87 -36.41
#